data_f20fe8c82e060bf0d903da1ef9a323d4
#
_entry.id   f20fe8c82e060bf0d903da1ef9a323d4
#
_cell.length_a   1.000
_cell.length_b   1.000
_cell.length_c   1.000
_cell.angle_alpha   90.00
_cell.angle_beta   90.00
_cell.angle_gamma   90.00
#
_symmetry.space_group_name_H-M   'P 1'
#
loop_
_entity.id
_entity.type
_entity.pdbx_description
1 polymer ?
#
loop_
_entity_poly.entity_id
_entity_poly.type
_entity_poly.pdbx_seq_one_letter_code
_entity_poly.pdbx_strand_id
1 'polypeptide(L)'
;GFCKRATLLAAVIFYALHAATPALAVPLVNDLNGFEDIPWGTSLVEREQFARVEDAGRLAIYEQIKQAPALGTIPVDSIRFTTFEKKFGRVTVRYSGSETHERILTYLQSKYGPLDRTPGQITVGPVKVYVWHGFHTEVALRFETGTDRGIIFFESLTLPEKLSDGTSATVF
;
A
#
# COMPACT_ATOMS: atom_id res chain seq x y z
N GLY A 1 -27.46 -45.33 51.90
CA GLY A 1 -26.44 -44.42 51.39
C GLY A 1 -26.63 -44.11 49.93
N PHE A 2 -27.12 -42.91 49.63
CA PHE A 2 -27.23 -42.43 48.23
C PHE A 2 -25.94 -41.77 47.82
N CYS A 3 -25.25 -42.40 46.90
CA CYS A 3 -24.05 -41.86 46.25
C CYS A 3 -24.45 -40.91 45.13
N LYS A 4 -24.37 -39.62 45.35
CA LYS A 4 -24.52 -38.60 44.28
C LYS A 4 -23.26 -38.53 43.47
N ARG A 5 -23.31 -39.04 42.26
CA ARG A 5 -22.23 -38.80 41.23
C ARG A 5 -22.38 -37.39 40.69
N ALA A 6 -21.44 -36.54 41.01
CA ALA A 6 -21.29 -35.24 40.39
C ALA A 6 -20.62 -35.43 39.04
N THR A 7 -21.37 -35.18 37.98
CA THR A 7 -20.83 -35.17 36.62
C THR A 7 -20.22 -33.78 36.34
N LEU A 8 -18.91 -33.72 36.32
CA LEU A 8 -18.20 -32.52 35.89
C LEU A 8 -18.32 -32.42 34.38
N LEU A 9 -19.10 -31.47 33.90
CA LEU A 9 -19.09 -31.02 32.50
C LEU A 9 -17.85 -30.16 32.29
N ALA A 10 -16.83 -30.73 31.66
CA ALA A 10 -15.69 -29.96 31.16
C ALA A 10 -16.15 -29.20 29.91
N ALA A 11 -16.40 -27.92 30.06
CA ALA A 11 -16.62 -27.03 28.93
C ALA A 11 -15.25 -26.80 28.24
N VAL A 12 -15.03 -27.53 27.15
CA VAL A 12 -13.92 -27.27 26.25
C VAL A 12 -14.23 -26.00 25.46
N ILE A 13 -13.70 -24.89 25.93
CA ILE A 13 -13.74 -23.64 25.16
C ILE A 13 -12.75 -23.77 24.00
N PHE A 14 -13.28 -24.06 22.83
CA PHE A 14 -12.55 -23.94 21.58
C PHE A 14 -12.27 -22.44 21.36
N TYR A 15 -11.13 -21.98 21.78
CA TYR A 15 -10.55 -20.75 21.24
C TYR A 15 -10.19 -21.03 19.78
N ALA A 16 -11.11 -20.70 18.87
CA ALA A 16 -10.78 -20.59 17.48
C ALA A 16 -9.78 -19.43 17.35
N LEU A 17 -8.50 -19.79 17.33
CA LEU A 17 -7.42 -18.89 16.94
C LEU A 17 -7.73 -18.51 15.49
N HIS A 18 -8.38 -17.40 15.29
CA HIS A 18 -8.45 -16.77 13.98
C HIS A 18 -7.04 -16.27 13.71
N ALA A 19 -6.19 -17.16 13.22
CA ALA A 19 -5.00 -16.77 12.52
C ALA A 19 -5.49 -15.90 11.36
N ALA A 20 -5.38 -14.58 11.53
CA ALA A 20 -5.51 -13.67 10.41
C ALA A 20 -4.49 -14.16 9.39
N THR A 21 -4.99 -14.85 8.37
CA THR A 21 -4.16 -15.19 7.23
C THR A 21 -3.63 -13.87 6.71
N PRO A 22 -2.31 -13.66 6.69
CA PRO A 22 -1.77 -12.45 6.09
C PRO A 22 -2.36 -12.38 4.69
N ALA A 23 -2.92 -11.23 4.35
CA ALA A 23 -3.39 -10.99 2.99
C ALA A 23 -2.22 -11.34 2.08
N LEU A 24 -2.40 -12.37 1.28
CA LEU A 24 -1.31 -13.01 0.57
C LEU A 24 -0.88 -12.05 -0.54
N ALA A 25 0.15 -11.28 -0.24
CA ALA A 25 0.79 -10.40 -1.20
C ALA A 25 1.66 -11.22 -2.16
N VAL A 26 1.73 -10.77 -3.40
CA VAL A 26 2.69 -11.30 -4.37
C VAL A 26 4.09 -10.88 -3.95
N PRO A 27 5.08 -11.79 -3.96
CA PRO A 27 6.47 -11.41 -3.80
C PRO A 27 6.87 -10.41 -4.90
N LEU A 28 7.47 -9.30 -4.49
CA LEU A 28 7.90 -8.24 -5.38
C LEU A 28 9.16 -8.70 -6.13
N VAL A 29 9.11 -8.78 -7.45
CA VAL A 29 10.22 -9.19 -8.29
C VAL A 29 11.15 -8.00 -8.39
N ASN A 30 11.48 -7.13 -8.53
CA ASN A 30 12.39 -5.97 -8.57
C ASN A 30 12.18 -5.08 -7.34
N ASP A 31 12.55 -5.58 -6.18
CA ASP A 31 12.43 -4.85 -4.92
C ASP A 31 13.47 -3.73 -4.83
N LEU A 32 13.14 -2.60 -5.43
CA LEU A 32 13.94 -1.39 -5.33
C LEU A 32 13.77 -0.78 -3.93
N ASN A 33 14.87 -0.38 -3.31
CA ASN A 33 14.86 0.36 -2.05
C ASN A 33 14.54 1.85 -2.28
N GLY A 34 13.44 2.11 -2.97
CA GLY A 34 13.03 3.45 -3.37
C GLY A 34 11.86 3.45 -4.35
N PHE A 35 11.55 4.62 -4.86
CA PHE A 35 10.59 4.82 -5.95
C PHE A 35 11.31 5.48 -7.14
N GLU A 36 11.24 4.84 -8.30
CA GLU A 36 12.01 5.23 -9.48
C GLU A 36 13.51 5.33 -9.14
N ASP A 37 14.12 6.50 -9.31
CA ASP A 37 15.52 6.78 -9.01
C ASP A 37 15.75 7.41 -7.62
N ILE A 38 14.71 7.49 -6.80
CA ILE A 38 14.78 8.14 -5.49
C ILE A 38 14.79 7.08 -4.38
N PRO A 39 15.90 6.87 -3.68
CA PRO A 39 15.97 5.93 -2.57
C PRO A 39 15.08 6.32 -1.40
N TRP A 40 14.48 5.34 -0.72
CA TRP A 40 13.81 5.59 0.55
C TRP A 40 14.76 6.22 1.57
N GLY A 41 14.26 7.12 2.39
CA GLY A 41 15.05 7.84 3.38
C GLY A 41 15.72 9.11 2.86
N THR A 42 15.66 9.38 1.56
CA THR A 42 16.22 10.61 0.97
C THR A 42 15.48 11.85 1.46
N SER A 43 16.19 12.96 1.66
CA SER A 43 15.57 14.27 1.84
C SER A 43 15.10 14.83 0.50
N LEU A 44 13.86 15.33 0.44
CA LEU A 44 13.31 15.98 -0.76
C LEU A 44 13.42 17.51 -0.73
N VAL A 45 13.80 18.09 0.41
CA VAL A 45 13.82 19.54 0.63
C VAL A 45 14.75 20.28 -0.33
N GLU A 46 15.89 19.67 -0.66
CA GLU A 46 16.93 20.30 -1.49
C GLU A 46 16.82 19.91 -2.98
N ARG A 47 15.80 19.14 -3.33
CA ARG A 47 15.60 18.70 -4.72
C ARG A 47 14.71 19.71 -5.46
N GLU A 48 15.29 20.41 -6.42
CA GLU A 48 14.61 21.48 -7.18
C GLU A 48 13.38 21.04 -7.96
N GLN A 49 13.29 19.73 -8.29
CA GLN A 49 12.14 19.17 -9.00
C GLN A 49 10.90 19.00 -8.13
N PHE A 50 11.02 19.20 -6.81
CA PHE A 50 9.91 19.05 -5.87
C PHE A 50 9.49 20.37 -5.25
N ALA A 51 8.18 20.57 -5.11
CA ALA A 51 7.61 21.62 -4.30
C ALA A 51 6.83 21.00 -3.14
N ARG A 52 7.03 21.52 -1.95
CA ARG A 52 6.24 21.13 -0.78
C ARG A 52 4.85 21.74 -0.88
N VAL A 53 3.83 20.89 -0.89
CA VAL A 53 2.42 21.29 -1.02
C VAL A 53 1.66 21.21 0.30
N GLU A 54 2.16 20.42 1.25
CA GLU A 54 1.56 20.27 2.57
C GLU A 54 2.63 20.04 3.62
N ASP A 55 2.45 20.64 4.81
CA ASP A 55 3.29 20.43 5.97
C ASP A 55 2.40 20.19 7.20
N ALA A 56 2.47 19.01 7.77
CA ALA A 56 1.74 18.57 8.95
C ALA A 56 2.70 18.15 10.07
N GLY A 57 3.72 18.94 10.33
CA GLY A 57 4.72 18.69 11.37
C GLY A 57 5.69 17.57 11.00
N ARG A 58 5.45 16.37 11.47
CA ARG A 58 6.31 15.20 11.15
C ARG A 58 6.16 14.71 9.72
N LEU A 59 5.03 15.03 9.08
CA LEU A 59 4.70 14.70 7.70
C LEU A 59 4.86 15.92 6.82
N ALA A 60 5.49 15.76 5.67
CA ALA A 60 5.45 16.74 4.60
C ALA A 60 5.15 16.05 3.27
N ILE A 61 4.36 16.71 2.44
CA ILE A 61 3.95 16.19 1.13
C ILE A 61 4.50 17.11 0.05
N TYR A 62 5.06 16.48 -0.97
CA TYR A 62 5.67 17.12 -2.11
C TYR A 62 5.01 16.66 -3.41
N GLU A 63 5.02 17.53 -4.41
CA GLU A 63 4.68 17.21 -5.79
C GLU A 63 5.83 17.61 -6.71
N GLN A 64 5.97 16.90 -7.83
CA GLN A 64 6.92 17.31 -8.87
C GLN A 64 6.40 18.55 -9.59
N ILE A 65 7.29 19.50 -9.78
CA ILE A 65 7.01 20.74 -10.52
C ILE A 65 7.47 20.60 -11.97
N LYS A 66 6.85 21.39 -12.87
CA LYS A 66 7.18 21.44 -14.31
C LYS A 66 6.96 20.13 -15.08
N GLN A 67 6.25 19.20 -14.50
CA GLN A 67 5.98 17.91 -15.11
C GLN A 67 4.54 17.48 -14.79
N ALA A 68 3.79 17.08 -15.81
CA ALA A 68 2.48 16.48 -15.62
C ALA A 68 2.60 15.12 -14.92
N PRO A 69 1.71 14.78 -13.96
CA PRO A 69 1.81 13.53 -13.26
C PRO A 69 1.59 12.34 -14.19
N ALA A 70 2.54 11.42 -14.22
CA ALA A 70 2.47 10.19 -14.99
C ALA A 70 3.18 9.04 -14.26
N LEU A 71 2.59 7.85 -14.28
CA LEU A 71 3.24 6.63 -13.83
C LEU A 71 3.84 5.92 -15.04
N GLY A 72 5.16 5.97 -15.18
CA GLY A 72 5.80 5.64 -16.43
C GLY A 72 5.33 6.58 -17.54
N THR A 73 4.66 6.04 -18.56
CA THR A 73 4.03 6.83 -19.64
C THR A 73 2.53 7.02 -19.47
N ILE A 74 1.94 6.54 -18.39
CA ILE A 74 0.51 6.57 -18.15
C ILE A 74 0.15 7.85 -17.38
N PRO A 75 -0.62 8.79 -17.98
CA PRO A 75 -1.09 9.95 -17.26
C PRO A 75 -1.98 9.56 -16.09
N VAL A 76 -1.78 10.23 -14.95
CA VAL A 76 -2.56 10.02 -13.72
C VAL A 76 -3.05 11.36 -13.18
N ASP A 77 -3.96 11.32 -12.20
CA ASP A 77 -4.55 12.55 -11.66
C ASP A 77 -3.55 13.29 -10.76
N SER A 78 -2.81 12.56 -9.92
CA SER A 78 -1.79 13.14 -9.06
C SER A 78 -0.75 12.10 -8.62
N ILE A 79 0.45 12.59 -8.33
CA ILE A 79 1.51 11.83 -7.65
C ILE A 79 2.02 12.68 -6.49
N ARG A 80 1.90 12.17 -5.28
CA ARG A 80 2.36 12.82 -4.06
C ARG A 80 3.46 12.03 -3.39
N PHE A 81 4.50 12.73 -2.98
CA PHE A 81 5.68 12.19 -2.33
C PHE A 81 5.65 12.60 -0.86
N THR A 82 5.58 11.64 0.04
CA THR A 82 5.46 11.89 1.47
C THR A 82 6.76 11.61 2.20
N THR A 83 7.18 12.56 3.03
CA THR A 83 8.31 12.38 3.95
C THR A 83 7.81 12.27 5.39
N PHE A 84 8.45 11.39 6.16
CA PHE A 84 8.26 11.22 7.60
C PHE A 84 9.54 11.69 8.29
N GLU A 85 9.44 12.72 9.09
CA GLU A 85 10.61 13.35 9.73
C GLU A 85 11.72 13.65 8.70
N LYS A 86 11.36 14.28 7.59
CA LYS A 86 12.22 14.64 6.46
C LYS A 86 12.77 13.46 5.62
N LYS A 87 12.40 12.21 5.94
CA LYS A 87 12.82 11.03 5.20
C LYS A 87 11.73 10.57 4.24
N PHE A 88 12.04 10.49 2.96
CA PHE A 88 11.13 10.01 1.93
C PHE A 88 10.73 8.56 2.19
N GLY A 89 9.42 8.29 2.26
CA GLY A 89 8.93 6.96 2.64
C GLY A 89 7.67 6.48 1.95
N ARG A 90 6.96 7.34 1.21
CA ARG A 90 5.73 6.95 0.52
C ARG A 90 5.53 7.75 -0.75
N VAL A 91 4.99 7.09 -1.78
CA VAL A 91 4.40 7.73 -2.95
C VAL A 91 2.95 7.31 -3.04
N THR A 92 2.07 8.29 -3.25
CA THR A 92 0.64 8.07 -3.46
C THR A 92 0.28 8.52 -4.85
N VAL A 93 -0.22 7.60 -5.67
CA VAL A 93 -0.70 7.87 -7.04
C VAL A 93 -2.22 7.77 -7.04
N ARG A 94 -2.90 8.77 -7.57
CA ARG A 94 -4.35 8.75 -7.79
C ARG A 94 -4.64 8.82 -9.27
N TYR A 95 -5.62 8.04 -9.71
CA TYR A 95 -6.05 7.99 -11.10
C TYR A 95 -7.54 7.71 -11.21
N SER A 96 -8.09 7.93 -12.39
CA SER A 96 -9.49 7.69 -12.70
C SER A 96 -9.62 6.96 -14.04
N GLY A 97 -10.67 6.17 -14.17
CA GLY A 97 -11.04 5.47 -15.38
C GLY A 97 -10.60 4.00 -15.41
N SER A 98 -11.50 3.16 -15.90
CA SER A 98 -11.26 1.72 -16.03
C SER A 98 -10.17 1.39 -17.06
N GLU A 99 -10.09 2.12 -18.16
CA GLU A 99 -9.02 1.95 -19.15
C GLU A 99 -7.65 2.29 -18.57
N THR A 100 -7.56 3.39 -17.82
CA THR A 100 -6.32 3.74 -17.07
C THR A 100 -5.97 2.66 -16.08
N HIS A 101 -6.97 2.10 -15.38
CA HIS A 101 -6.76 1.02 -14.43
C HIS A 101 -6.12 -0.21 -15.09
N GLU A 102 -6.63 -0.65 -16.24
CA GLU A 102 -6.06 -1.80 -16.96
C GLU A 102 -4.61 -1.54 -17.42
N ARG A 103 -4.32 -0.34 -17.89
CA ARG A 103 -2.96 0.06 -18.26
C ARG A 103 -2.01 0.06 -17.05
N ILE A 104 -2.47 0.57 -15.91
CA ILE A 104 -1.71 0.57 -14.66
C ILE A 104 -1.46 -0.84 -14.16
N LEU A 105 -2.47 -1.72 -14.16
CA LEU A 105 -2.30 -3.13 -13.81
C LEU A 105 -1.25 -3.81 -14.67
N THR A 106 -1.31 -3.62 -15.97
CA THR A 106 -0.31 -4.16 -16.91
C THR A 106 1.08 -3.64 -16.59
N TYR A 107 1.22 -2.35 -16.35
CA TYR A 107 2.48 -1.72 -15.99
C TYR A 107 3.05 -2.28 -14.68
N LEU A 108 2.24 -2.35 -13.63
CA LEU A 108 2.68 -2.83 -12.32
C LEU A 108 3.04 -4.31 -12.36
N GLN A 109 2.28 -5.14 -13.06
CA GLN A 109 2.59 -6.56 -13.23
C GLN A 109 3.89 -6.77 -14.02
N SER A 110 4.12 -5.98 -15.06
CA SER A 110 5.37 -6.07 -15.83
C SER A 110 6.60 -5.67 -15.01
N LYS A 111 6.42 -4.74 -14.07
CA LYS A 111 7.51 -4.20 -13.25
C LYS A 111 7.76 -5.00 -11.97
N TYR A 112 6.70 -5.47 -11.31
CA TYR A 112 6.76 -6.05 -9.97
C TYR A 112 6.37 -7.53 -9.90
N GLY A 113 5.80 -8.07 -10.94
CA GLY A 113 5.44 -9.48 -11.05
C GLY A 113 3.96 -9.73 -11.30
N PRO A 114 3.62 -10.88 -11.92
CA PRO A 114 2.25 -11.21 -12.29
C PRO A 114 1.37 -11.50 -11.09
N LEU A 115 0.07 -11.22 -11.20
CA LEU A 115 -0.96 -11.48 -10.19
C LEU A 115 -1.77 -12.75 -10.45
N ASP A 116 -1.58 -13.39 -11.58
CA ASP A 116 -2.48 -14.38 -12.21
C ASP A 116 -2.63 -15.71 -11.47
N ARG A 117 -1.83 -16.01 -10.47
CA ARG A 117 -1.89 -17.30 -9.73
C ARG A 117 -1.62 -17.17 -8.24
N THR A 118 -1.72 -15.97 -7.74
CA THR A 118 -1.34 -15.69 -6.38
C THR A 118 -2.48 -15.00 -5.67
N PRO A 119 -2.55 -15.15 -4.36
CA PRO A 119 -3.53 -14.47 -3.54
C PRO A 119 -3.24 -12.97 -3.38
N GLY A 120 -2.54 -12.33 -4.29
CA GLY A 120 -2.29 -10.89 -4.28
C GLY A 120 -3.48 -10.03 -4.70
N GLN A 121 -4.57 -10.66 -5.18
CA GLN A 121 -5.80 -9.97 -5.55
C GLN A 121 -6.93 -10.34 -4.61
N ILE A 122 -7.57 -9.33 -4.02
CA ILE A 122 -8.76 -9.49 -3.18
C ILE A 122 -9.85 -8.56 -3.70
N THR A 123 -11.09 -9.08 -3.76
CA THR A 123 -12.26 -8.27 -4.05
C THR A 123 -13.16 -8.20 -2.83
N VAL A 124 -13.44 -6.99 -2.36
CA VAL A 124 -14.35 -6.72 -1.24
C VAL A 124 -15.43 -5.76 -1.73
N GLY A 125 -16.61 -6.28 -2.07
CA GLY A 125 -17.67 -5.50 -2.67
C GLY A 125 -17.21 -4.85 -3.99
N PRO A 126 -17.36 -3.51 -4.15
CA PRO A 126 -16.90 -2.80 -5.34
C PRO A 126 -15.40 -2.54 -5.39
N VAL A 127 -14.64 -2.91 -4.34
CA VAL A 127 -13.22 -2.59 -4.22
C VAL A 127 -12.36 -3.80 -4.58
N LYS A 128 -11.45 -3.60 -5.54
CA LYS A 128 -10.40 -4.54 -5.89
C LYS A 128 -9.09 -4.07 -5.26
N VAL A 129 -8.38 -4.96 -4.59
CA VAL A 129 -7.09 -4.69 -3.95
C VAL A 129 -6.04 -5.63 -4.50
N TYR A 130 -4.89 -5.07 -4.84
CA TYR A 130 -3.74 -5.79 -5.38
C TYR A 130 -2.51 -5.39 -4.57
N VAL A 131 -1.74 -6.36 -4.07
CA VAL A 131 -0.58 -6.09 -3.21
C VAL A 131 0.63 -6.87 -3.69
N TRP A 132 1.76 -6.17 -3.83
CA TRP A 132 3.10 -6.73 -4.01
C TRP A 132 3.94 -6.38 -2.78
N HIS A 133 4.59 -7.35 -2.20
CA HIS A 133 5.35 -7.17 -0.97
C HIS A 133 6.81 -7.61 -1.15
N GLY A 134 7.76 -6.72 -0.91
CA GLY A 134 9.19 -6.98 -0.92
C GLY A 134 9.83 -6.82 0.44
N PHE A 135 11.16 -6.82 0.49
CA PHE A 135 11.91 -6.51 1.71
C PHE A 135 11.95 -5.01 2.01
N HIS A 136 12.06 -4.21 0.97
CA HIS A 136 12.25 -2.76 1.08
C HIS A 136 10.98 -1.98 0.77
N THR A 137 10.15 -2.51 -0.10
CA THR A 137 8.99 -1.80 -0.66
C THR A 137 7.75 -2.66 -0.67
N GLU A 138 6.62 -2.05 -0.36
CA GLU A 138 5.29 -2.59 -0.62
C GLU A 138 4.59 -1.71 -1.64
N VAL A 139 3.90 -2.35 -2.58
CA VAL A 139 3.03 -1.68 -3.54
C VAL A 139 1.61 -2.18 -3.33
N ALA A 140 0.69 -1.29 -3.01
CA ALA A 140 -0.71 -1.61 -2.82
C ALA A 140 -1.57 -0.76 -3.74
N LEU A 141 -2.36 -1.40 -4.61
CA LEU A 141 -3.31 -0.74 -5.50
C LEU A 141 -4.72 -1.07 -5.05
N ARG A 142 -5.57 -0.06 -4.98
CA ARG A 142 -7.00 -0.18 -4.73
C ARG A 142 -7.77 0.49 -5.85
N PHE A 143 -8.76 -0.20 -6.39
CA PHE A 143 -9.62 0.32 -7.42
C PHE A 143 -11.08 0.09 -7.05
N GLU A 144 -11.85 1.15 -7.07
CA GLU A 144 -13.29 1.12 -6.80
C GLU A 144 -14.07 1.17 -8.13
N THR A 145 -14.74 0.08 -8.46
CA THR A 145 -15.46 -0.06 -9.72
C THR A 145 -16.69 0.86 -9.84
N GLY A 146 -17.29 1.24 -8.71
CA GLY A 146 -18.47 2.11 -8.70
C GLY A 146 -18.17 3.56 -9.06
N THR A 147 -16.98 4.05 -8.70
CA THR A 147 -16.55 5.43 -8.97
C THR A 147 -15.48 5.52 -10.05
N ASP A 148 -14.99 4.38 -10.53
CA ASP A 148 -13.85 4.27 -11.45
C ASP A 148 -12.59 5.00 -10.93
N ARG A 149 -12.36 4.99 -9.63
CA ARG A 149 -11.21 5.64 -9.00
C ARG A 149 -10.23 4.64 -8.45
N GLY A 150 -8.95 4.93 -8.67
CA GLY A 150 -7.85 4.13 -8.16
C GLY A 150 -6.86 4.94 -7.34
N ILE A 151 -6.21 4.25 -6.40
CA ILE A 151 -5.12 4.77 -5.61
C ILE A 151 -4.03 3.70 -5.48
N ILE A 152 -2.79 4.12 -5.62
CA ILE A 152 -1.63 3.26 -5.44
C ILE A 152 -0.75 3.85 -4.35
N PHE A 153 -0.35 3.01 -3.42
CA PHE A 153 0.66 3.33 -2.43
C PHE A 153 1.94 2.55 -2.74
N PHE A 154 3.04 3.26 -2.89
CA PHE A 154 4.38 2.69 -2.84
C PHE A 154 4.96 3.08 -1.50
N GLU A 155 5.29 2.11 -0.66
CA GLU A 155 5.72 2.37 0.71
C GLU A 155 7.06 1.73 1.04
N SER A 156 7.90 2.49 1.72
CA SER A 156 9.08 1.95 2.38
C SER A 156 8.68 1.04 3.54
N LEU A 157 9.26 -0.13 3.61
CA LEU A 157 9.12 -1.05 4.76
C LEU A 157 10.27 -0.90 5.77
N THR A 158 11.27 -0.08 5.46
CA THR A 158 12.50 0.05 6.24
C THR A 158 12.56 1.30 7.12
N LEU A 159 11.57 2.21 7.00
CA LEU A 159 11.51 3.43 7.82
C LEU A 159 10.63 3.20 9.06
N PRO A 160 11.21 3.12 10.26
CA PRO A 160 10.46 2.82 11.48
C PRO A 160 9.49 3.93 11.89
N GLU A 161 9.76 5.17 11.51
CA GLU A 161 8.92 6.33 11.84
C GLU A 161 7.51 6.23 11.24
N LYS A 162 7.36 5.52 10.14
CA LYS A 162 6.05 5.28 9.51
C LYS A 162 5.08 4.51 10.40
N LEU A 163 5.58 3.61 11.22
CA LEU A 163 4.76 2.73 12.06
C LEU A 163 4.03 3.48 13.18
N SER A 164 4.50 4.67 13.54
CA SER A 164 3.90 5.49 14.61
C SER A 164 2.78 6.42 14.14
N ASP A 165 2.54 6.53 12.83
CA ASP A 165 1.63 7.50 12.25
C ASP A 165 0.15 7.15 12.37
N GLY A 166 -0.20 5.89 12.64
CA GLY A 166 -1.59 5.43 12.59
C GLY A 166 -2.25 5.58 11.20
N THR A 167 -1.54 6.08 10.20
CA THR A 167 -1.98 6.20 8.81
C THR A 167 -1.75 4.90 8.05
N SER A 168 -2.14 3.79 8.63
CA SER A 168 -2.43 2.62 7.83
C SER A 168 -3.42 3.01 6.75
N ALA A 169 -3.27 2.44 5.58
CA ALA A 169 -4.03 2.67 4.34
C ALA A 169 -5.58 2.62 4.44
N THR A 170 -6.14 3.13 5.53
CA THR A 170 -7.56 3.02 5.87
C THR A 170 -8.33 4.33 5.66
N VAL A 171 -7.70 5.36 5.13
CA VAL A 171 -8.41 6.61 4.85
C VAL A 171 -8.79 6.64 3.37
N PHE A 172 -10.05 6.42 3.16
CA PHE A 172 -10.78 6.67 1.91
C PHE A 172 -11.29 8.09 1.88
#